data_2b8d256be7490c5a25e174f41c392773
#
_entry.id   2b8d256be7490c5a25e174f41c392773
#
_cell.length_a   1.000
_cell.length_b   1.000
_cell.length_c   1.000
_cell.angle_alpha   90.00
_cell.angle_beta   90.00
_cell.angle_gamma   90.00
#
_symmetry.space_group_name_H-M   'P 1'
#
loop_
_entity.id
_entity.type
_entity.pdbx_description
1 polymer ?
#
loop_
_entity_poly.entity_id
_entity_poly.type
_entity_poly.pdbx_seq_one_letter_code
_entity_poly.pdbx_strand_id
1 'polypeptide(L)'
;MKRIVLLLAVTFFTFTLVHAQKPEVITNNKAGWHKIGDARVDFKTDKDKFIIIGKDRYKALQVKVKDAPVHMESMQVSYEGGGTENLPLKTQYKPGTESKTIELKNGSAEIKNVTFVYHTVSNATNSKAEIELWGLK
;
A
#
# COMPACT_ATOMS: atom_id res chain seq x y z
N MET A 1 5.32 -25.87 73.94
CA MET A 1 5.99 -24.82 73.15
C MET A 1 5.68 -25.10 71.70
N LYS A 2 4.76 -24.33 71.13
CA LYS A 2 4.41 -24.41 69.70
C LYS A 2 5.21 -23.38 68.94
N ARG A 3 6.12 -23.85 68.08
CA ARG A 3 6.83 -22.98 67.20
C ARG A 3 5.99 -22.77 65.95
N ILE A 4 5.50 -21.58 65.76
CA ILE A 4 4.80 -21.15 64.55
C ILE A 4 5.89 -20.76 63.52
N VAL A 5 6.03 -21.55 62.47
CA VAL A 5 6.86 -21.20 61.34
C VAL A 5 5.99 -20.41 60.37
N LEU A 6 6.24 -19.11 60.29
CA LEU A 6 5.60 -18.19 59.33
C LEU A 6 6.28 -18.34 57.96
N LEU A 7 5.62 -19.02 57.06
CA LEU A 7 6.09 -19.17 55.68
C LEU A 7 5.69 -17.92 54.90
N LEU A 8 6.67 -17.03 54.68
CA LEU A 8 6.48 -15.83 53.87
C LEU A 8 6.56 -16.23 52.39
N ALA A 9 5.41 -16.36 51.73
CA ALA A 9 5.36 -16.57 50.28
C ALA A 9 5.64 -15.24 49.58
N VAL A 10 6.87 -15.11 49.05
CA VAL A 10 7.24 -14.00 48.18
C VAL A 10 6.74 -14.33 46.79
N THR A 11 5.61 -13.77 46.42
CA THR A 11 5.11 -13.80 45.04
C THR A 11 5.94 -12.83 44.18
N PHE A 12 6.84 -13.41 43.41
CA PHE A 12 7.56 -12.65 42.34
C PHE A 12 6.58 -12.32 41.23
N PHE A 13 6.13 -11.08 41.20
CA PHE A 13 5.41 -10.52 40.06
C PHE A 13 6.44 -10.24 38.94
N THR A 14 6.58 -11.16 38.00
CA THR A 14 7.37 -10.89 36.78
C THR A 14 6.59 -9.96 35.89
N PHE A 15 6.97 -8.68 35.90
CA PHE A 15 6.53 -7.73 34.90
C PHE A 15 7.18 -8.11 33.56
N THR A 16 6.43 -8.75 32.68
CA THR A 16 6.83 -8.88 31.29
C THR A 16 6.65 -7.51 30.63
N LEU A 17 7.74 -6.82 30.37
CA LEU A 17 7.77 -5.63 29.53
C LEU A 17 7.42 -6.07 28.10
N VAL A 18 6.17 -5.89 27.72
CA VAL A 18 5.75 -5.99 26.33
C VAL A 18 6.37 -4.80 25.62
N HIS A 19 7.49 -5.02 24.98
CA HIS A 19 8.06 -4.05 24.03
C HIS A 19 7.11 -4.01 22.84
N ALA A 20 6.33 -2.93 22.76
CA ALA A 20 5.64 -2.59 21.51
C ALA A 20 6.72 -2.31 20.47
N GLN A 21 6.93 -3.26 19.56
CA GLN A 21 7.80 -3.05 18.41
C GLN A 21 7.18 -1.93 17.57
N LYS A 22 7.87 -0.80 17.48
CA LYS A 22 7.55 0.22 16.48
C LYS A 22 7.67 -0.47 15.13
N PRO A 23 6.68 -0.30 14.21
CA PRO A 23 6.84 -0.81 12.86
C PRO A 23 8.10 -0.19 12.26
N GLU A 24 9.07 -1.02 11.98
CA GLU A 24 10.29 -0.61 11.30
C GLU A 24 9.91 -0.30 9.86
N VAL A 25 9.92 0.96 9.50
CA VAL A 25 9.76 1.38 8.11
C VAL A 25 11.05 1.00 7.39
N ILE A 26 11.07 -0.17 6.77
CA ILE A 26 12.18 -0.60 5.93
C ILE A 26 12.12 0.24 4.66
N THR A 27 12.82 1.37 4.64
CA THR A 27 13.11 2.09 3.40
C THR A 27 14.07 1.26 2.57
N ASN A 28 13.53 0.49 1.66
CA ASN A 28 14.34 -0.29 0.74
C ASN A 28 14.86 0.62 -0.38
N ASN A 29 16.09 1.11 -0.23
CA ASN A 29 16.76 1.97 -1.21
C ASN A 29 17.38 1.22 -2.39
N LYS A 30 17.12 -0.07 -2.55
CA LYS A 30 17.56 -0.84 -3.71
C LYS A 30 16.98 -0.27 -4.99
N ALA A 31 17.80 -0.18 -6.04
CA ALA A 31 17.33 0.09 -7.39
C ALA A 31 16.37 -1.02 -7.86
N GLY A 32 15.42 -0.68 -8.73
CA GLY A 32 14.47 -1.61 -9.31
C GLY A 32 13.02 -1.38 -8.88
N TRP A 33 12.17 -2.34 -9.20
CA TRP A 33 10.75 -2.29 -8.92
C TRP A 33 10.43 -2.72 -7.50
N HIS A 34 9.65 -1.90 -6.80
CA HIS A 34 9.20 -2.15 -5.44
C HIS A 34 7.69 -2.06 -5.37
N LYS A 35 7.06 -3.03 -4.70
CA LYS A 35 5.64 -2.95 -4.41
C LYS A 35 5.39 -1.83 -3.39
N ILE A 36 4.56 -0.87 -3.76
CA ILE A 36 4.16 0.24 -2.89
C ILE A 36 2.99 -0.17 -2.01
N GLY A 37 2.01 -0.83 -2.60
CA GLY A 37 0.83 -1.26 -1.89
C GLY A 37 -0.15 -2.01 -2.79
N ASP A 38 -1.23 -2.44 -2.19
CA ASP A 38 -2.35 -3.10 -2.85
C ASP A 38 -3.67 -2.58 -2.29
N ALA A 39 -4.68 -2.58 -3.13
CA ALA A 39 -6.05 -2.26 -2.76
C ALA A 39 -7.03 -3.23 -3.41
N ARG A 40 -8.03 -3.63 -2.64
CA ARG A 40 -9.17 -4.37 -3.18
C ARG A 40 -10.17 -3.37 -3.73
N VAL A 41 -10.50 -3.56 -4.99
CA VAL A 41 -11.51 -2.75 -5.66
C VAL A 41 -12.88 -3.21 -5.19
N ASP A 42 -13.54 -2.35 -4.42
CA ASP A 42 -14.96 -2.53 -4.16
C ASP A 42 -15.74 -1.97 -5.35
N PHE A 43 -16.51 -2.83 -6.01
CA PHE A 43 -17.34 -2.46 -7.17
C PHE A 43 -18.43 -1.39 -6.86
N LYS A 44 -18.49 -0.92 -5.64
CA LYS A 44 -19.38 0.18 -5.22
C LYS A 44 -18.71 1.55 -5.28
N THR A 45 -17.37 1.60 -5.39
CA THR A 45 -16.60 2.85 -5.43
C THR A 45 -15.87 2.99 -6.75
N ASP A 46 -15.76 4.23 -7.25
CA ASP A 46 -15.10 4.55 -8.51
C ASP A 46 -13.69 5.08 -8.30
N LYS A 47 -13.26 5.22 -7.06
CA LYS A 47 -11.95 5.77 -6.69
C LYS A 47 -11.32 5.02 -5.53
N ASP A 48 -10.02 4.86 -5.62
CA ASP A 48 -9.20 4.36 -4.53
C ASP A 48 -7.93 5.17 -4.38
N LYS A 49 -7.46 5.35 -3.14
CA LYS A 49 -6.33 6.19 -2.82
C LYS A 49 -5.28 5.42 -2.05
N PHE A 50 -4.09 5.34 -2.63
CA PHE A 50 -2.90 4.84 -1.96
C PHE A 50 -2.19 6.00 -1.27
N ILE A 51 -2.04 5.92 0.05
CA ILE A 51 -1.22 6.86 0.81
C ILE A 51 0.18 6.28 0.90
N ILE A 52 1.14 7.01 0.37
CA ILE A 52 2.55 6.61 0.46
C ILE A 52 3.09 7.04 1.81
N ILE A 53 3.40 6.08 2.66
CA ILE A 53 4.01 6.32 3.96
C ILE A 53 5.52 6.32 3.78
N GLY A 54 6.16 7.44 4.12
CA GLY A 54 7.59 7.65 3.95
C GLY A 54 7.89 8.66 2.85
N LYS A 55 9.15 9.05 2.77
CA LYS A 55 9.64 10.04 1.80
C LYS A 55 10.19 9.34 0.57
N ASP A 56 9.38 8.50 -0.05
CA ASP A 56 9.80 7.73 -1.21
C ASP A 56 9.63 8.48 -2.53
N ARG A 57 10.62 8.29 -3.38
CA ARG A 57 10.69 8.85 -4.73
C ARG A 57 10.76 7.73 -5.73
N TYR A 58 9.97 7.85 -6.80
CA TYR A 58 9.94 6.87 -7.87
C TYR A 58 10.05 7.56 -9.22
N LYS A 59 10.85 6.98 -10.11
CA LYS A 59 10.99 7.47 -11.50
C LYS A 59 9.79 7.13 -12.35
N ALA A 60 9.19 5.97 -12.06
CA ALA A 60 8.04 5.44 -12.79
C ALA A 60 7.16 4.60 -11.88
N LEU A 61 5.91 4.44 -12.29
CA LEU A 61 4.93 3.58 -11.64
C LEU A 61 4.44 2.51 -12.60
N GLN A 62 3.94 1.42 -12.02
CA GLN A 62 3.29 0.33 -12.74
C GLN A 62 2.12 -0.19 -11.93
N VAL A 63 1.04 -0.54 -12.59
CA VAL A 63 -0.16 -1.11 -11.99
C VAL A 63 -0.29 -2.56 -12.42
N LYS A 64 -0.59 -3.44 -11.48
CA LYS A 64 -0.93 -4.85 -11.74
C LYS A 64 -2.34 -5.12 -11.25
N VAL A 65 -3.11 -5.84 -12.06
CA VAL A 65 -4.49 -6.20 -11.74
C VAL A 65 -4.59 -7.71 -11.53
N LYS A 66 -5.29 -8.10 -10.47
CA LYS A 66 -5.52 -9.51 -10.12
C LYS A 66 -7.01 -9.77 -9.88
N ASP A 67 -7.39 -11.04 -9.94
CA ASP A 67 -8.67 -11.64 -9.54
C ASP A 67 -9.85 -11.30 -10.45
N ALA A 68 -10.01 -10.06 -10.89
CA ALA A 68 -11.09 -9.65 -11.80
C ALA A 68 -10.64 -8.50 -12.71
N PRO A 69 -11.27 -8.32 -13.88
CA PRO A 69 -10.92 -7.24 -14.80
C PRO A 69 -11.36 -5.88 -14.25
N VAL A 70 -10.55 -4.86 -14.50
CA VAL A 70 -10.80 -3.47 -14.10
C VAL A 70 -10.52 -2.53 -15.27
N HIS A 71 -11.45 -1.62 -15.55
CA HIS A 71 -11.19 -0.51 -16.46
C HIS A 71 -10.63 0.67 -15.68
N MET A 72 -9.38 1.01 -15.92
CA MET A 72 -8.70 2.14 -15.29
C MET A 72 -8.85 3.39 -16.16
N GLU A 73 -9.48 4.42 -15.64
CA GLU A 73 -9.61 5.72 -16.34
C GLU A 73 -8.34 6.55 -16.21
N SER A 74 -7.91 6.79 -14.99
CA SER A 74 -6.77 7.65 -14.71
C SER A 74 -6.10 7.33 -13.39
N MET A 75 -4.89 7.83 -13.27
CA MET A 75 -4.12 7.84 -12.05
C MET A 75 -3.65 9.27 -11.77
N GLN A 76 -3.87 9.77 -10.58
CA GLN A 76 -3.39 11.07 -10.14
C GLN A 76 -2.31 10.88 -9.07
N VAL A 77 -1.16 11.47 -9.30
CA VAL A 77 -0.05 11.47 -8.35
C VAL A 77 0.05 12.83 -7.70
N SER A 78 0.03 12.86 -6.37
CA SER A 78 0.23 14.09 -5.58
C SER A 78 1.57 14.03 -4.87
N TYR A 79 2.31 15.13 -4.91
CA TYR A 79 3.65 15.25 -4.35
C TYR A 79 3.66 16.02 -3.03
N GLU A 80 4.59 15.71 -2.15
CA GLU A 80 4.72 16.35 -0.83
C GLU A 80 4.99 17.86 -0.90
N GLY A 81 5.77 18.29 -1.87
CA GLY A 81 6.07 19.70 -2.10
C GLY A 81 4.96 20.50 -2.77
N GLY A 82 3.80 19.91 -2.97
CA GLY A 82 2.71 20.43 -3.79
C GLY A 82 2.84 19.99 -5.25
N GLY A 83 1.78 20.22 -6.00
CA GLY A 83 1.71 19.75 -7.39
C GLY A 83 1.09 18.36 -7.53
N THR A 84 0.44 18.18 -8.64
CA THR A 84 -0.20 16.92 -9.03
C THR A 84 0.12 16.61 -10.49
N GLU A 85 0.17 15.33 -10.77
CA GLU A 85 0.34 14.81 -12.12
C GLU A 85 -0.85 13.91 -12.44
N ASN A 86 -1.57 14.21 -13.51
CA ASN A 86 -2.72 13.42 -13.94
C ASN A 86 -2.33 12.57 -15.15
N LEU A 87 -2.44 11.26 -14.99
CA LEU A 87 -2.00 10.28 -15.97
C LEU A 87 -3.22 9.52 -16.50
N PRO A 88 -3.69 9.82 -17.71
CA PRO A 88 -4.79 9.07 -18.31
C PRO A 88 -4.33 7.65 -18.63
N LEU A 89 -5.04 6.65 -18.19
CA LEU A 89 -4.78 5.24 -18.49
C LEU A 89 -5.73 4.72 -19.55
N LYS A 90 -7.03 4.94 -19.41
CA LYS A 90 -8.10 4.58 -20.35
C LYS A 90 -7.97 3.15 -20.90
N THR A 91 -7.66 2.22 -20.04
CA THR A 91 -7.35 0.83 -20.42
C THR A 91 -8.07 -0.16 -19.52
N GLN A 92 -8.66 -1.16 -20.13
CA GLN A 92 -9.19 -2.31 -19.42
C GLN A 92 -8.09 -3.35 -19.20
N TYR A 93 -7.81 -3.64 -17.95
CA TYR A 93 -6.84 -4.67 -17.55
C TYR A 93 -7.54 -5.95 -17.18
N LYS A 94 -7.12 -7.04 -17.80
CA LYS A 94 -7.55 -8.40 -17.44
C LYS A 94 -6.83 -8.86 -16.15
N PRO A 95 -7.41 -9.81 -15.39
CA PRO A 95 -6.70 -10.39 -14.24
C PRO A 95 -5.37 -11.00 -14.67
N GLY A 96 -4.34 -10.76 -13.87
CA GLY A 96 -2.98 -11.23 -14.14
C GLY A 96 -2.18 -10.39 -15.13
N THR A 97 -2.68 -9.23 -15.52
CA THR A 97 -1.97 -8.29 -16.40
C THR A 97 -1.41 -7.10 -15.66
N GLU A 98 -0.45 -6.44 -16.28
CA GLU A 98 0.19 -5.24 -15.77
C GLU A 98 0.14 -4.10 -16.81
N SER A 99 0.19 -2.87 -16.31
CA SER A 99 0.27 -1.69 -17.17
C SER A 99 1.65 -1.58 -17.81
N LYS A 100 1.74 -0.74 -18.83
CA LYS A 100 3.03 -0.21 -19.28
C LYS A 100 3.70 0.54 -18.14
N THR A 101 5.00 0.73 -18.23
CA THR A 101 5.75 1.64 -17.36
C THR A 101 5.23 3.06 -17.55
N ILE A 102 4.79 3.68 -16.45
CA ILE A 102 4.23 5.02 -16.43
C ILE A 102 5.30 5.94 -15.86
N GLU A 103 6.00 6.67 -16.73
CA GLU A 103 7.04 7.59 -16.32
C GLU A 103 6.46 8.82 -15.64
N LEU A 104 7.04 9.21 -14.51
CA LEU A 104 6.66 10.40 -13.77
C LEU A 104 7.52 11.60 -14.24
N LYS A 105 6.88 12.70 -14.57
CA LYS A 105 7.57 13.95 -14.95
C LYS A 105 8.38 14.52 -13.79
N ASN A 106 7.89 14.32 -12.57
CA ASN A 106 8.53 14.80 -11.34
C ASN A 106 9.11 13.65 -10.51
N GLY A 107 9.85 12.76 -11.15
CA GLY A 107 10.40 11.55 -10.52
C GLY A 107 11.45 11.79 -9.43
N SER A 108 11.91 13.04 -9.24
CA SER A 108 12.79 13.45 -8.14
C SER A 108 12.04 13.91 -6.89
N ALA A 109 10.73 14.13 -6.98
CA ALA A 109 9.92 14.59 -5.86
C ALA A 109 9.33 13.42 -5.07
N GLU A 110 9.16 13.64 -3.78
CA GLU A 110 8.53 12.69 -2.88
C GLU A 110 7.02 12.59 -3.16
N ILE A 111 6.52 11.38 -3.31
CA ILE A 111 5.10 11.13 -3.55
C ILE A 111 4.35 11.13 -2.23
N LYS A 112 3.29 11.91 -2.16
CA LYS A 112 2.37 11.94 -1.03
C LYS A 112 1.29 10.86 -1.14
N ASN A 113 0.61 10.79 -2.27
CA ASN A 113 -0.41 9.79 -2.54
C ASN A 113 -0.61 9.56 -4.04
N VAL A 114 -1.23 8.44 -4.36
CA VAL A 114 -1.67 8.08 -5.70
C VAL A 114 -3.15 7.72 -5.63
N THR A 115 -3.97 8.36 -6.46
CA THR A 115 -5.40 8.11 -6.55
C THR A 115 -5.73 7.48 -7.89
N PHE A 116 -6.44 6.35 -7.87
CA PHE A 116 -6.97 5.69 -9.06
C PHE A 116 -8.44 6.04 -9.25
N VAL A 117 -8.81 6.31 -10.50
CA VAL A 117 -10.20 6.35 -10.95
C VAL A 117 -10.43 5.17 -11.88
N TYR A 118 -11.42 4.36 -11.57
CA TYR A 118 -11.68 3.12 -12.29
C TYR A 118 -13.20 2.85 -12.42
N HIS A 119 -13.54 1.98 -13.35
CA HIS A 119 -14.90 1.46 -13.51
C HIS A 119 -14.89 -0.06 -13.44
N THR A 120 -15.98 -0.62 -12.92
CA THR A 120 -16.18 -2.05 -12.92
C THR A 120 -16.55 -2.53 -14.32
N VAL A 121 -16.12 -3.73 -14.66
CA VAL A 121 -16.53 -4.39 -15.89
C VAL A 121 -17.77 -5.21 -15.60
N SER A 122 -18.84 -4.94 -16.34
CA SER A 122 -20.20 -5.46 -16.11
C SER A 122 -20.37 -7.00 -16.14
N ASN A 123 -19.35 -7.74 -16.53
CA ASN A 123 -19.34 -9.20 -16.58
C ASN A 123 -18.41 -9.85 -15.56
N ALA A 124 -17.91 -9.08 -14.60
CA ALA A 124 -17.09 -9.63 -13.52
C ALA A 124 -18.00 -10.40 -12.55
N THR A 125 -17.95 -11.71 -12.60
CA THR A 125 -18.57 -12.55 -11.58
C THR A 125 -17.98 -12.22 -10.22
N ASN A 126 -18.78 -11.79 -9.29
CA ASN A 126 -18.61 -11.64 -7.82
C ASN A 126 -17.19 -11.58 -7.20
N SER A 127 -16.14 -11.60 -8.00
CA SER A 127 -14.75 -11.53 -7.56
C SER A 127 -14.33 -10.07 -7.42
N LYS A 128 -13.84 -9.69 -6.26
CA LYS A 128 -13.23 -8.38 -6.06
C LYS A 128 -11.89 -8.37 -6.77
N ALA A 129 -11.65 -7.37 -7.60
CA ALA A 129 -10.34 -7.15 -8.19
C ALA A 129 -9.36 -6.65 -7.12
N GLU A 130 -8.11 -6.97 -7.29
CA GLU A 130 -7.01 -6.42 -6.52
C GLU A 130 -6.11 -5.60 -7.46
N ILE A 131 -5.77 -4.39 -7.04
CA ILE A 131 -4.84 -3.51 -7.74
C ILE A 131 -3.57 -3.42 -6.91
N GLU A 132 -2.44 -3.77 -7.50
CA GLU A 132 -1.13 -3.52 -6.91
C GLU A 132 -0.48 -2.33 -7.58
N LEU A 133 0.09 -1.45 -6.78
CA LEU A 133 0.90 -0.32 -7.23
C LEU A 133 2.37 -0.63 -7.00
N TRP A 134 3.16 -0.49 -8.05
CA TRP A 134 4.61 -0.70 -8.04
C TRP A 134 5.33 0.58 -8.46
N GLY A 135 6.48 0.84 -7.86
CA GLY A 135 7.34 1.98 -8.17
C GLY A 135 8.75 1.57 -8.52
N LEU A 136 9.33 2.26 -9.50
CA LEU A 136 10.71 2.09 -9.93
C LEU A 136 11.60 3.14 -9.25
N LYS A 137 12.61 2.67 -8.53
CA LYS A 137 13.65 3.50 -7.92
C LYS A 137 14.91 3.56 -8.77
#